data_252edbcd299867000e8d0a507468dd14
#
_entry.id   252edbcd299867000e8d0a507468dd14
#
_cell.length_a   1.000
_cell.length_b   1.000
_cell.length_c   1.000
_cell.angle_alpha   90.00
_cell.angle_beta   90.00
_cell.angle_gamma   90.00
#
_symmetry.space_group_name_H-M   'P 1'
#
loop_
_entity.id
_entity.type
_entity.pdbx_description
1 polymer ?
#
loop_
_entity_poly.entity_id
_entity_poly.type
_entity_poly.pdbx_seq_one_letter_code
_entity_poly.pdbx_strand_id
1 'polypeptide(L)'
;MLVAAVGTPALVVGSVAAIVLFAPLKVIGIVALAAAIGIGGAIRERRDRPSVEPVTPAQEPELHAIVDRLCVVADLPKPEIVVEPEPQPNSWLVGLSRGHARLHVTRGLLDLLTPYELEAVVGHELAHLVNRDAVVMTAVGGPGAVLLGGGRRLMAGGWFVMMGGLVALGVGWLSSLGTQALSRHRELAADAGSAALTGRPAALATALRRISGQLRLVPEEDLRVAAYRDVFHLLPVGESGTHPPLAKRIERLERLEQRMHAARLTAG
;
A
#
# COMPACT_ATOMS: atom_id res chain seq x y z
N MET A 1 -0.71 9.90 14.74
CA MET A 1 0.22 8.86 14.25
C MET A 1 0.67 7.89 15.37
N LEU A 2 1.19 8.39 16.50
CA LEU A 2 1.63 7.51 17.61
C LEU A 2 0.51 6.59 18.10
N VAL A 3 -0.72 7.08 18.20
CA VAL A 3 -1.89 6.29 18.66
C VAL A 3 -2.20 5.12 17.72
N ALA A 4 -2.09 5.27 16.39
CA ALA A 4 -2.32 4.17 15.47
C ALA A 4 -1.11 3.22 15.38
N ALA A 5 0.12 3.75 15.41
CA ALA A 5 1.34 2.94 15.32
C ALA A 5 1.61 2.11 16.57
N VAL A 6 1.27 2.63 17.74
CA VAL A 6 1.44 1.92 19.03
C VAL A 6 0.13 1.28 19.50
N GLY A 7 -0.99 1.96 19.27
CA GLY A 7 -2.31 1.48 19.73
C GLY A 7 -2.76 0.19 19.03
N THR A 8 -2.49 0.05 17.71
CA THR A 8 -2.93 -1.16 16.99
C THR A 8 -2.15 -2.41 17.39
N PRO A 9 -0.80 -2.42 17.42
CA PRO A 9 -0.06 -3.56 17.97
C PRO A 9 -0.38 -3.82 19.44
N ALA A 10 -0.51 -2.77 20.28
CA ALA A 10 -0.84 -2.92 21.69
C ALA A 10 -2.22 -3.55 21.89
N LEU A 11 -3.21 -3.18 21.06
CA LEU A 11 -4.54 -3.76 21.10
C LEU A 11 -4.52 -5.25 20.71
N VAL A 12 -3.77 -5.64 19.68
CA VAL A 12 -3.61 -7.04 19.29
C VAL A 12 -2.91 -7.82 20.41
N VAL A 13 -1.80 -7.32 20.91
CA VAL A 13 -1.04 -7.93 22.00
C VAL A 13 -1.90 -8.01 23.27
N GLY A 14 -2.61 -6.95 23.63
CA GLY A 14 -3.51 -6.93 24.80
C GLY A 14 -4.68 -7.91 24.64
N SER A 15 -5.26 -8.03 23.45
CA SER A 15 -6.33 -8.99 23.17
C SER A 15 -5.82 -10.44 23.25
N VAL A 16 -4.63 -10.72 22.69
CA VAL A 16 -3.98 -12.02 22.77
C VAL A 16 -3.64 -12.34 24.24
N ALA A 17 -3.09 -11.39 24.99
CA ALA A 17 -2.81 -11.55 26.42
C ALA A 17 -4.08 -11.85 27.22
N ALA A 18 -5.19 -11.14 26.96
CA ALA A 18 -6.48 -11.40 27.60
C ALA A 18 -7.00 -12.81 27.25
N ILE A 19 -6.89 -13.24 25.99
CA ILE A 19 -7.27 -14.61 25.58
C ILE A 19 -6.39 -15.64 26.29
N VAL A 20 -5.08 -15.42 26.40
CA VAL A 20 -4.15 -16.33 27.08
C VAL A 20 -4.45 -16.43 28.58
N LEU A 21 -4.78 -15.30 29.22
CA LEU A 21 -4.99 -15.23 30.65
C LEU A 21 -6.39 -15.73 31.10
N PHE A 22 -7.41 -15.51 30.24
CA PHE A 22 -8.82 -15.74 30.63
C PHE A 22 -9.53 -16.82 29.82
N ALA A 23 -8.95 -17.33 28.74
CA ALA A 23 -9.58 -18.34 27.90
C ALA A 23 -9.09 -19.78 28.23
N PRO A 24 -9.94 -20.80 28.08
CA PRO A 24 -9.50 -22.18 28.12
C PRO A 24 -8.40 -22.47 27.08
N LEU A 25 -7.45 -23.33 27.43
CA LEU A 25 -6.34 -23.78 26.56
C LEU A 25 -6.78 -24.11 25.10
N LYS A 26 -8.00 -24.63 24.94
CA LYS A 26 -8.59 -24.93 23.61
C LYS A 26 -8.75 -23.69 22.71
N VAL A 27 -9.18 -22.56 23.31
CA VAL A 27 -9.35 -21.30 22.54
C VAL A 27 -8.00 -20.73 22.11
N ILE A 28 -7.00 -20.80 23.01
CA ILE A 28 -5.62 -20.41 22.69
C ILE A 28 -5.09 -21.22 21.51
N GLY A 29 -5.27 -22.54 21.54
CA GLY A 29 -4.86 -23.43 20.47
C GLY A 29 -5.52 -23.09 19.12
N ILE A 30 -6.81 -22.74 19.12
CA ILE A 30 -7.55 -22.35 17.90
C ILE A 30 -7.06 -21.01 17.35
N VAL A 31 -6.79 -20.02 18.19
CA VAL A 31 -6.24 -18.72 17.75
C VAL A 31 -4.84 -18.89 17.18
N ALA A 32 -3.98 -19.72 17.82
CA ALA A 32 -2.66 -20.05 17.30
C ALA A 32 -2.74 -20.77 15.93
N LEU A 33 -3.69 -21.70 15.79
CA LEU A 33 -3.96 -22.37 14.51
C LEU A 33 -4.41 -21.37 13.43
N ALA A 34 -5.29 -20.43 13.76
CA ALA A 34 -5.71 -19.38 12.85
C ALA A 34 -4.52 -18.55 12.36
N ALA A 35 -3.62 -18.17 13.27
CA ALA A 35 -2.41 -17.44 12.95
C ALA A 35 -1.49 -18.27 12.02
N ALA A 36 -1.25 -19.53 12.33
CA ALA A 36 -0.43 -20.43 11.51
C ALA A 36 -0.99 -20.60 10.08
N ILE A 37 -2.31 -20.81 9.96
CA ILE A 37 -3.01 -20.92 8.66
C ILE A 37 -2.92 -19.61 7.89
N GLY A 38 -3.08 -18.45 8.55
CA GLY A 38 -2.95 -17.12 7.96
C GLY A 38 -1.55 -16.88 7.38
N ILE A 39 -0.51 -17.19 8.18
CA ILE A 39 0.91 -17.09 7.75
C ILE A 39 1.19 -18.02 6.57
N GLY A 40 0.80 -19.30 6.68
CA GLY A 40 0.99 -20.27 5.62
C GLY A 40 0.31 -19.87 4.31
N GLY A 41 -0.90 -19.31 4.39
CA GLY A 41 -1.61 -18.76 3.24
C GLY A 41 -0.89 -17.58 2.59
N ALA A 42 -0.39 -16.65 3.38
CA ALA A 42 0.35 -15.48 2.88
C ALA A 42 1.69 -15.88 2.23
N ILE A 43 2.40 -16.88 2.80
CA ILE A 43 3.64 -17.41 2.21
C ILE A 43 3.35 -18.08 0.87
N ARG A 44 2.30 -18.90 0.80
CA ARG A 44 1.91 -19.60 -0.43
C ARG A 44 1.54 -18.61 -1.52
N GLU A 45 0.71 -17.62 -1.23
CA GLU A 45 0.31 -16.59 -2.18
C GLU A 45 1.49 -15.81 -2.75
N ARG A 46 2.49 -15.49 -1.92
CA ARG A 46 3.74 -14.86 -2.39
C ARG A 46 4.54 -15.76 -3.32
N ARG A 47 4.57 -17.07 -3.04
CA ARG A 47 5.34 -18.07 -3.82
C ARG A 47 4.70 -18.35 -5.17
N ASP A 48 3.37 -18.33 -5.24
CA ASP A 48 2.60 -18.68 -6.44
C ASP A 48 2.45 -17.50 -7.42
N ARG A 49 2.94 -16.28 -7.07
CA ARG A 49 2.95 -15.13 -7.98
C ARG A 49 4.00 -15.32 -9.07
N PRO A 50 3.61 -15.20 -10.36
CA PRO A 50 4.58 -15.19 -11.45
C PRO A 50 5.56 -14.02 -11.26
N SER A 51 6.85 -14.28 -11.40
CA SER A 51 7.87 -13.22 -11.36
C SER A 51 8.01 -12.64 -12.77
N VAL A 52 7.60 -11.39 -12.95
CA VAL A 52 7.93 -10.63 -14.15
C VAL A 52 9.39 -10.17 -14.04
N GLU A 53 10.16 -10.31 -15.11
CA GLU A 53 11.57 -9.92 -15.12
C GLU A 53 11.71 -8.38 -15.13
N PRO A 54 12.72 -7.83 -14.44
CA PRO A 54 13.02 -6.42 -14.49
C PRO A 54 13.37 -5.95 -15.91
N VAL A 55 12.89 -4.78 -16.30
CA VAL A 55 13.21 -4.15 -17.57
C VAL A 55 14.58 -3.47 -17.53
N THR A 56 15.27 -3.45 -18.66
CA THR A 56 16.56 -2.78 -18.81
C THR A 56 16.40 -1.31 -19.21
N PRO A 57 17.43 -0.45 -19.01
CA PRO A 57 17.43 0.92 -19.49
C PRO A 57 17.25 1.07 -21.01
N ALA A 58 17.62 0.04 -21.78
CA ALA A 58 17.42 0.04 -23.24
C ALA A 58 15.95 -0.19 -23.63
N GLN A 59 15.18 -0.91 -22.80
CA GLN A 59 13.77 -1.20 -23.04
C GLN A 59 12.86 -0.04 -22.60
N GLU A 60 13.16 0.61 -21.46
CA GLU A 60 12.35 1.71 -20.91
C GLU A 60 13.27 2.88 -20.48
N PRO A 61 13.90 3.58 -21.43
CA PRO A 61 14.93 4.59 -21.12
C PRO A 61 14.38 5.79 -20.33
N GLU A 62 13.16 6.24 -20.64
CA GLU A 62 12.54 7.38 -19.96
C GLU A 62 12.21 7.06 -18.51
N LEU A 63 11.59 5.89 -18.26
CA LEU A 63 11.26 5.45 -16.91
C LEU A 63 12.53 5.29 -16.06
N HIS A 64 13.58 4.68 -16.61
CA HIS A 64 14.86 4.54 -15.94
C HIS A 64 15.49 5.89 -15.59
N ALA A 65 15.47 6.85 -16.52
CA ALA A 65 16.01 8.20 -16.29
C ALA A 65 15.24 8.97 -15.18
N ILE A 66 13.92 8.81 -15.13
CA ILE A 66 13.08 9.36 -14.05
C ILE A 66 13.48 8.76 -12.70
N VAL A 67 13.54 7.43 -12.61
CA VAL A 67 13.88 6.73 -11.37
C VAL A 67 15.29 7.08 -10.90
N ASP A 68 16.29 7.11 -11.81
CA ASP A 68 17.67 7.47 -11.48
C ASP A 68 17.75 8.87 -10.85
N ARG A 69 17.13 9.85 -11.50
CA ARG A 69 17.12 11.23 -11.01
C ARG A 69 16.48 11.33 -9.62
N LEU A 70 15.31 10.72 -9.43
CA LEU A 70 14.60 10.78 -8.17
C LEU A 70 15.33 10.01 -7.05
N CYS A 71 15.99 8.89 -7.37
CA CYS A 71 16.80 8.15 -6.39
C CYS A 71 18.01 8.96 -5.91
N VAL A 72 18.65 9.73 -6.80
CA VAL A 72 19.74 10.65 -6.42
C VAL A 72 19.22 11.73 -5.45
N VAL A 73 18.07 12.34 -5.76
CA VAL A 73 17.47 13.38 -4.89
C VAL A 73 17.04 12.82 -3.53
N ALA A 74 16.54 11.58 -3.51
CA ALA A 74 16.00 10.93 -2.32
C ALA A 74 17.06 10.20 -1.47
N ASP A 75 18.32 10.16 -1.93
CA ASP A 75 19.39 9.34 -1.33
C ASP A 75 18.97 7.87 -1.14
N LEU A 76 18.47 7.28 -2.23
CA LEU A 76 18.00 5.90 -2.28
C LEU A 76 18.79 5.08 -3.28
N PRO A 77 19.07 3.80 -2.98
CA PRO A 77 19.50 2.86 -4.01
C PRO A 77 18.35 2.67 -5.01
N LYS A 78 18.71 2.58 -6.30
CA LYS A 78 17.74 2.36 -7.37
C LYS A 78 17.02 1.03 -7.17
N PRO A 79 15.67 0.99 -7.15
CA PRO A 79 14.92 -0.25 -7.16
C PRO A 79 15.02 -0.94 -8.52
N GLU A 80 14.82 -2.26 -8.54
CA GLU A 80 14.56 -2.97 -9.80
C GLU A 80 13.24 -2.47 -10.39
N ILE A 81 13.20 -2.24 -11.70
CA ILE A 81 12.01 -1.75 -12.39
C ILE A 81 11.35 -2.88 -13.15
N VAL A 82 10.08 -3.09 -12.89
CA VAL A 82 9.27 -4.13 -13.53
C VAL A 82 8.12 -3.45 -14.27
N VAL A 83 7.94 -3.76 -15.56
CA VAL A 83 6.78 -3.29 -16.33
C VAL A 83 5.82 -4.45 -16.50
N GLU A 84 4.65 -4.28 -15.90
CA GLU A 84 3.56 -5.26 -15.98
C GLU A 84 2.72 -5.03 -17.25
N PRO A 85 2.31 -6.09 -17.95
CA PRO A 85 1.60 -5.96 -19.23
C PRO A 85 0.13 -5.50 -19.10
N GLU A 86 -0.35 -5.25 -17.88
CA GLU A 86 -1.73 -4.86 -17.62
C GLU A 86 -2.08 -3.51 -18.26
N PRO A 87 -3.28 -3.41 -18.89
CA PRO A 87 -3.78 -2.17 -19.48
C PRO A 87 -4.36 -1.19 -18.44
N GLN A 88 -4.70 -1.64 -17.23
CA GLN A 88 -5.18 -0.78 -16.16
C GLN A 88 -4.01 0.04 -15.59
N PRO A 89 -4.14 1.38 -15.50
CA PRO A 89 -3.07 2.23 -15.00
C PRO A 89 -2.83 2.01 -13.51
N ASN A 90 -1.63 1.54 -13.15
CA ASN A 90 -1.25 1.28 -11.77
C ASN A 90 0.25 1.32 -11.56
N SER A 91 0.69 1.61 -10.33
CA SER A 91 2.05 1.43 -9.85
C SER A 91 2.06 0.98 -8.39
N TRP A 92 3.09 0.27 -8.00
CA TRP A 92 3.32 -0.11 -6.61
C TRP A 92 4.77 -0.48 -6.37
N LEU A 93 5.20 -0.36 -5.13
CA LEU A 93 6.55 -0.69 -4.72
C LEU A 93 6.53 -1.89 -3.77
N VAL A 94 7.35 -2.91 -4.06
CA VAL A 94 7.48 -4.11 -3.25
C VAL A 94 8.89 -4.17 -2.66
N GLY A 95 8.99 -4.43 -1.37
CA GLY A 95 10.26 -4.61 -0.67
C GLY A 95 10.23 -4.06 0.74
N LEU A 96 10.84 -4.80 1.68
CA LEU A 96 10.97 -4.36 3.07
C LEU A 96 12.25 -3.56 3.33
N SER A 97 13.23 -3.66 2.43
CA SER A 97 14.50 -2.95 2.54
C SER A 97 14.73 -2.04 1.33
N ARG A 98 15.40 -0.93 1.56
CA ARG A 98 15.76 0.02 0.50
C ARG A 98 16.61 -0.60 -0.61
N GLY A 99 17.48 -1.58 -0.25
CA GLY A 99 18.40 -2.23 -1.22
C GLY A 99 17.79 -3.38 -2.03
N HIS A 100 16.56 -3.82 -1.72
CA HIS A 100 15.89 -4.94 -2.39
C HIS A 100 14.44 -4.57 -2.71
N ALA A 101 14.23 -3.36 -3.18
CA ALA A 101 12.92 -2.89 -3.58
C ALA A 101 12.72 -3.11 -5.09
N ARG A 102 11.46 -3.37 -5.48
CA ARG A 102 11.01 -3.45 -6.87
C ARG A 102 9.90 -2.45 -7.08
N LEU A 103 10.07 -1.59 -8.09
CA LEU A 103 9.05 -0.68 -8.56
C LEU A 103 8.31 -1.36 -9.72
N HIS A 104 7.06 -1.65 -9.52
CA HIS A 104 6.16 -2.18 -10.55
C HIS A 104 5.36 -1.03 -11.16
N VAL A 105 5.31 -0.99 -12.49
CA VAL A 105 4.56 0.01 -13.26
C VAL A 105 3.83 -0.73 -14.38
N THR A 106 2.54 -0.49 -14.56
CA THR A 106 1.79 -1.13 -15.63
C THR A 106 2.00 -0.42 -16.97
N ARG A 107 1.88 -1.16 -18.07
CA ARG A 107 1.90 -0.59 -19.42
C ARG A 107 0.83 0.48 -19.57
N GLY A 108 -0.38 0.23 -19.06
CA GLY A 108 -1.47 1.20 -19.10
C GLY A 108 -1.16 2.51 -18.36
N LEU A 109 -0.32 2.49 -17.31
CA LEU A 109 0.13 3.72 -16.65
C LEU A 109 1.12 4.50 -17.52
N LEU A 110 2.09 3.80 -18.12
CA LEU A 110 3.08 4.43 -19.02
C LEU A 110 2.43 5.07 -20.23
N ASP A 111 1.43 4.41 -20.81
CA ASP A 111 0.70 4.92 -21.99
C ASP A 111 -0.25 6.09 -21.64
N LEU A 112 -0.73 6.16 -20.41
CA LEU A 112 -1.67 7.18 -19.97
C LEU A 112 -1.00 8.50 -19.59
N LEU A 113 0.13 8.45 -18.89
CA LEU A 113 0.72 9.60 -18.23
C LEU A 113 1.75 10.32 -19.09
N THR A 114 1.80 11.63 -18.97
CA THR A 114 2.92 12.42 -19.49
C THR A 114 4.17 12.20 -18.64
N PRO A 115 5.39 12.49 -19.15
CA PRO A 115 6.64 12.33 -18.39
C PRO A 115 6.64 13.00 -17.02
N TYR A 116 6.06 14.20 -16.89
CA TYR A 116 5.97 14.91 -15.61
C TYR A 116 4.98 14.29 -14.63
N GLU A 117 3.87 13.76 -15.15
CA GLU A 117 2.90 13.03 -14.34
C GLU A 117 3.46 11.69 -13.88
N LEU A 118 4.18 10.98 -14.76
CA LEU A 118 4.87 9.73 -14.42
C LEU A 118 5.95 9.98 -13.36
N GLU A 119 6.74 11.05 -13.52
CA GLU A 119 7.74 11.46 -12.52
C GLU A 119 7.11 11.70 -11.15
N ALA A 120 5.95 12.36 -11.10
CA ALA A 120 5.25 12.61 -9.85
C ALA A 120 4.70 11.33 -9.22
N VAL A 121 4.21 10.38 -10.01
CA VAL A 121 3.74 9.08 -9.53
C VAL A 121 4.92 8.23 -9.04
N VAL A 122 6.02 8.16 -9.77
CA VAL A 122 7.25 7.48 -9.33
C VAL A 122 7.79 8.11 -8.05
N GLY A 123 7.76 9.45 -7.94
CA GLY A 123 8.12 10.17 -6.73
C GLY A 123 7.25 9.80 -5.53
N HIS A 124 5.96 9.54 -5.73
CA HIS A 124 5.05 9.05 -4.70
C HIS A 124 5.44 7.64 -4.23
N GLU A 125 5.71 6.72 -5.15
CA GLU A 125 6.16 5.36 -4.80
C GLU A 125 7.52 5.38 -4.06
N LEU A 126 8.47 6.20 -4.51
CA LEU A 126 9.75 6.34 -3.83
C LEU A 126 9.63 6.99 -2.45
N ALA A 127 8.66 7.89 -2.25
CA ALA A 127 8.38 8.46 -0.92
C ALA A 127 7.95 7.38 0.08
N HIS A 128 7.20 6.35 -0.33
CA HIS A 128 6.91 5.18 0.50
C HIS A 128 8.18 4.43 0.91
N LEU A 129 9.17 4.33 0.01
CA LEU A 129 10.45 3.69 0.31
C LEU A 129 11.30 4.54 1.28
N VAL A 130 11.36 5.85 1.08
CA VAL A 130 12.01 6.81 2.01
C VAL A 130 11.44 6.66 3.41
N ASN A 131 10.11 6.64 3.52
CA ASN A 131 9.38 6.54 4.79
C ASN A 131 9.38 5.13 5.41
N ARG A 132 9.92 4.12 4.71
CA ARG A 132 9.88 2.69 5.10
C ARG A 132 8.45 2.19 5.36
N ASP A 133 7.51 2.60 4.52
CA ASP A 133 6.09 2.34 4.70
C ASP A 133 5.77 0.86 4.73
N ALA A 134 6.40 0.05 3.88
CA ALA A 134 6.22 -1.40 3.85
C ALA A 134 6.58 -2.05 5.21
N VAL A 135 7.66 -1.61 5.87
CA VAL A 135 8.06 -2.12 7.18
C VAL A 135 7.02 -1.76 8.25
N VAL A 136 6.63 -0.48 8.29
CA VAL A 136 5.66 0.01 9.28
C VAL A 136 4.30 -0.65 9.10
N MET A 137 3.81 -0.74 7.84
CA MET A 137 2.51 -1.37 7.56
C MET A 137 2.52 -2.87 7.82
N THR A 138 3.63 -3.56 7.56
CA THR A 138 3.78 -4.98 7.91
C THR A 138 3.80 -5.18 9.42
N ALA A 139 4.51 -4.35 10.16
CA ALA A 139 4.58 -4.45 11.63
C ALA A 139 3.24 -4.14 12.30
N VAL A 140 2.51 -3.12 11.81
CA VAL A 140 1.24 -2.68 12.40
C VAL A 140 0.05 -3.51 11.92
N GLY A 141 -0.04 -3.77 10.62
CA GLY A 141 -1.17 -4.44 9.97
C GLY A 141 -1.04 -5.96 9.88
N GLY A 142 0.20 -6.46 9.81
CA GLY A 142 0.48 -7.88 9.61
C GLY A 142 -0.22 -8.79 10.63
N PRO A 143 -0.12 -8.55 11.94
CA PRO A 143 -0.79 -9.39 12.95
C PRO A 143 -2.30 -9.45 12.74
N GLY A 144 -2.94 -8.31 12.47
CA GLY A 144 -4.38 -8.26 12.18
C GLY A 144 -4.77 -9.00 10.91
N ALA A 145 -4.00 -8.84 9.84
CA ALA A 145 -4.23 -9.51 8.56
C ALA A 145 -4.09 -11.04 8.69
N VAL A 146 -3.10 -11.52 9.45
CA VAL A 146 -2.93 -12.95 9.76
C VAL A 146 -4.13 -13.51 10.48
N LEU A 147 -4.65 -12.80 11.49
CA LEU A 147 -5.85 -13.22 12.24
C LEU A 147 -7.10 -13.21 11.36
N LEU A 148 -7.28 -12.20 10.50
CA LEU A 148 -8.38 -12.17 9.55
C LEU A 148 -8.33 -13.34 8.56
N GLY A 149 -7.15 -13.58 7.96
CA GLY A 149 -6.96 -14.66 7.00
C GLY A 149 -7.16 -16.05 7.60
N GLY A 150 -6.59 -16.27 8.79
CA GLY A 150 -6.74 -17.52 9.54
C GLY A 150 -8.18 -17.71 10.03
N GLY A 151 -8.79 -16.68 10.60
CA GLY A 151 -10.16 -16.71 11.11
C GLY A 151 -11.18 -17.09 10.03
N ARG A 152 -11.06 -16.50 8.83
CA ARG A 152 -11.92 -16.86 7.69
C ARG A 152 -11.83 -18.33 7.31
N ARG A 153 -10.61 -18.91 7.31
CA ARG A 153 -10.41 -20.33 7.00
C ARG A 153 -10.98 -21.26 8.07
N LEU A 154 -10.98 -20.84 9.33
CA LEU A 154 -11.56 -21.61 10.43
C LEU A 154 -13.09 -21.57 10.46
N MET A 155 -13.73 -20.65 9.77
CA MET A 155 -15.21 -20.58 9.68
C MET A 155 -15.84 -21.82 9.02
N ALA A 156 -15.09 -22.59 8.23
CA ALA A 156 -15.53 -23.84 7.64
C ALA A 156 -15.40 -25.06 8.56
N GLY A 157 -14.89 -24.89 9.79
CA GLY A 157 -14.69 -25.95 10.77
C GLY A 157 -15.92 -26.26 11.62
N GLY A 158 -15.80 -27.23 12.51
CA GLY A 158 -16.85 -27.55 13.48
C GLY A 158 -17.06 -26.41 14.49
N TRP A 159 -18.14 -26.47 15.27
CA TRP A 159 -18.61 -25.40 16.18
C TRP A 159 -17.52 -24.71 17.01
N PHE A 160 -16.69 -25.49 17.70
CA PHE A 160 -15.61 -24.92 18.53
C PHE A 160 -14.54 -24.21 17.71
N VAL A 161 -14.19 -24.73 16.53
CA VAL A 161 -13.22 -24.13 15.60
C VAL A 161 -13.78 -22.84 15.03
N MET A 162 -15.06 -22.82 14.66
CA MET A 162 -15.78 -21.63 14.19
C MET A 162 -15.80 -20.53 15.26
N MET A 163 -16.04 -20.86 16.54
CA MET A 163 -16.01 -19.86 17.63
C MET A 163 -14.64 -19.20 17.76
N GLY A 164 -13.55 -19.98 17.69
CA GLY A 164 -12.19 -19.42 17.66
C GLY A 164 -11.92 -18.58 16.40
N GLY A 165 -12.47 -18.99 15.26
CA GLY A 165 -12.44 -18.20 14.03
C GLY A 165 -13.13 -16.85 14.16
N LEU A 166 -14.30 -16.79 14.79
CA LEU A 166 -15.03 -15.54 15.09
C LEU A 166 -14.23 -14.59 15.98
N VAL A 167 -13.59 -15.12 17.04
CA VAL A 167 -12.72 -14.32 17.91
C VAL A 167 -11.55 -13.74 17.12
N ALA A 168 -10.87 -14.56 16.29
CA ALA A 168 -9.76 -14.12 15.45
C ALA A 168 -10.21 -13.05 14.45
N LEU A 169 -11.39 -13.21 13.83
CA LEU A 169 -12.00 -12.21 12.96
C LEU A 169 -12.28 -10.90 13.67
N GLY A 170 -12.86 -10.94 14.87
CA GLY A 170 -13.18 -9.76 15.67
C GLY A 170 -11.92 -8.95 16.04
N VAL A 171 -10.88 -9.63 16.54
CA VAL A 171 -9.60 -8.99 16.88
C VAL A 171 -8.91 -8.45 15.63
N GLY A 172 -8.88 -9.22 14.54
CA GLY A 172 -8.30 -8.80 13.27
C GLY A 172 -9.03 -7.60 12.66
N TRP A 173 -10.37 -7.59 12.72
CA TRP A 173 -11.18 -6.46 12.26
C TRP A 173 -10.90 -5.19 13.07
N LEU A 174 -10.88 -5.28 14.40
CA LEU A 174 -10.59 -4.14 15.27
C LEU A 174 -9.18 -3.59 15.01
N SER A 175 -8.19 -4.48 14.81
CA SER A 175 -6.82 -4.11 14.40
C SER A 175 -6.80 -3.38 13.04
N SER A 176 -7.67 -3.78 12.10
CA SER A 176 -7.72 -3.18 10.76
C SER A 176 -8.15 -1.71 10.78
N LEU A 177 -8.96 -1.28 11.74
CA LEU A 177 -9.39 0.11 11.86
C LEU A 177 -8.21 1.07 12.10
N GLY A 178 -7.29 0.71 13.00
CA GLY A 178 -6.07 1.47 13.24
C GLY A 178 -5.12 1.45 12.05
N THR A 179 -4.99 0.29 11.40
CA THR A 179 -4.18 0.13 10.19
C THR A 179 -4.69 1.01 9.04
N GLN A 180 -6.02 1.08 8.83
CA GLN A 180 -6.63 1.95 7.83
C GLN A 180 -6.37 3.45 8.11
N ALA A 181 -6.49 3.87 9.38
CA ALA A 181 -6.19 5.25 9.76
C ALA A 181 -4.72 5.59 9.48
N LEU A 182 -3.80 4.69 9.83
CA LEU A 182 -2.38 4.84 9.55
C LEU A 182 -2.11 4.90 8.04
N SER A 183 -2.69 3.99 7.26
CA SER A 183 -2.55 3.95 5.80
C SER A 183 -2.94 5.30 5.17
N ARG A 184 -4.09 5.87 5.54
CA ARG A 184 -4.51 7.19 5.05
C ARG A 184 -3.50 8.30 5.36
N HIS A 185 -2.88 8.29 6.54
CA HIS A 185 -1.83 9.26 6.88
C HIS A 185 -0.58 9.09 6.04
N ARG A 186 -0.20 7.85 5.72
CA ARG A 186 0.99 7.55 4.92
C ARG A 186 0.81 7.96 3.48
N GLU A 187 -0.37 7.74 2.90
CA GLU A 187 -0.70 8.26 1.57
C GLU A 187 -0.50 9.78 1.47
N LEU A 188 -1.03 10.52 2.45
CA LEU A 188 -0.86 11.98 2.48
C LEU A 188 0.61 12.41 2.73
N ALA A 189 1.40 11.58 3.40
CA ALA A 189 2.83 11.81 3.56
C ALA A 189 3.60 11.50 2.28
N ALA A 190 3.21 10.45 1.54
CA ALA A 190 3.80 10.11 0.26
C ALA A 190 3.46 11.15 -0.82
N ASP A 191 2.24 11.71 -0.83
CA ASP A 191 1.87 12.84 -1.68
C ASP A 191 2.78 14.06 -1.44
N ALA A 192 3.04 14.38 -0.17
CA ALA A 192 3.95 15.47 0.20
C ALA A 192 5.42 15.14 -0.15
N GLY A 193 5.81 13.87 -0.01
CA GLY A 193 7.13 13.38 -0.40
C GLY A 193 7.35 13.48 -1.91
N SER A 194 6.37 13.08 -2.72
CA SER A 194 6.39 13.29 -4.17
C SER A 194 6.61 14.76 -4.52
N ALA A 195 5.84 15.65 -3.89
CA ALA A 195 5.96 17.08 -4.11
C ALA A 195 7.36 17.62 -3.72
N ALA A 196 7.95 17.09 -2.64
CA ALA A 196 9.30 17.48 -2.23
C ALA A 196 10.38 16.98 -3.21
N LEU A 197 10.23 15.75 -3.73
CA LEU A 197 11.19 15.15 -4.66
C LEU A 197 11.13 15.78 -6.05
N THR A 198 9.93 16.11 -6.53
CA THR A 198 9.71 16.58 -7.91
C THR A 198 9.58 18.10 -8.02
N GLY A 199 9.23 18.78 -6.95
CA GLY A 199 8.89 20.20 -6.95
C GLY A 199 7.59 20.54 -7.69
N ARG A 200 6.75 19.52 -8.03
CA ARG A 200 5.57 19.63 -8.91
C ARG A 200 4.34 18.92 -8.35
N PRO A 201 3.76 19.38 -7.22
CA PRO A 201 2.57 18.73 -6.66
C PRO A 201 1.35 18.75 -7.60
N ALA A 202 1.22 19.75 -8.47
CA ALA A 202 0.15 19.80 -9.49
C ALA A 202 0.23 18.64 -10.49
N ALA A 203 1.44 18.16 -10.83
CA ALA A 203 1.61 17.02 -11.74
C ALA A 203 1.02 15.73 -11.14
N LEU A 204 1.25 15.48 -9.83
CA LEU A 204 0.62 14.35 -9.13
C LEU A 204 -0.90 14.50 -9.08
N ALA A 205 -1.42 15.70 -8.80
CA ALA A 205 -2.86 15.94 -8.79
C ALA A 205 -3.51 15.63 -10.16
N THR A 206 -2.84 16.01 -11.26
CA THR A 206 -3.32 15.73 -12.62
C THR A 206 -3.23 14.24 -12.95
N ALA A 207 -2.12 13.57 -12.58
CA ALA A 207 -1.97 12.12 -12.73
C ALA A 207 -3.09 11.36 -12.02
N LEU A 208 -3.38 11.70 -10.76
CA LEU A 208 -4.46 11.07 -9.99
C LEU A 208 -5.84 11.25 -10.63
N ARG A 209 -6.13 12.43 -11.22
CA ARG A 209 -7.38 12.65 -11.98
C ARG A 209 -7.47 11.78 -13.22
N ARG A 210 -6.38 11.68 -14.00
CA ARG A 210 -6.33 10.85 -15.22
C ARG A 210 -6.52 9.38 -14.89
N ILE A 211 -5.78 8.86 -13.92
CA ILE A 211 -5.89 7.47 -13.48
C ILE A 211 -7.30 7.16 -12.99
N SER A 212 -7.89 8.02 -12.14
CA SER A 212 -9.27 7.84 -11.67
C SER A 212 -10.30 7.89 -12.80
N GLY A 213 -10.11 8.77 -13.79
CA GLY A 213 -10.96 8.84 -14.97
C GLY A 213 -10.92 7.55 -15.78
N GLN A 214 -9.73 7.01 -16.01
CA GLN A 214 -9.55 5.75 -16.75
C GLN A 214 -10.13 4.54 -16.00
N LEU A 215 -9.92 4.47 -14.68
CA LEU A 215 -10.45 3.36 -13.86
C LEU A 215 -11.98 3.30 -13.83
N ARG A 216 -12.67 4.43 -13.97
CA ARG A 216 -14.14 4.47 -14.07
C ARG A 216 -14.69 3.87 -15.36
N LEU A 217 -13.87 3.71 -16.38
CA LEU A 217 -14.25 3.11 -17.66
C LEU A 217 -14.06 1.58 -17.68
N VAL A 218 -13.40 1.02 -16.65
CA VAL A 218 -13.14 -0.42 -16.55
C VAL A 218 -14.36 -1.11 -15.94
N PRO A 219 -14.85 -2.23 -16.53
CA PRO A 219 -15.96 -3.00 -15.97
C PRO A 219 -15.66 -3.50 -14.54
N GLU A 220 -16.69 -3.54 -13.66
CA GLU A 220 -16.52 -3.96 -12.26
C GLU A 220 -15.96 -5.38 -12.10
N GLU A 221 -16.19 -6.26 -13.07
CA GLU A 221 -15.69 -7.65 -13.05
C GLU A 221 -14.16 -7.69 -13.17
N ASP A 222 -13.58 -6.87 -14.05
CA ASP A 222 -12.13 -6.74 -14.23
C ASP A 222 -11.49 -6.02 -13.03
N LEU A 223 -12.22 -5.08 -12.42
CA LEU A 223 -11.80 -4.39 -11.22
C LEU A 223 -11.74 -5.33 -10.00
N ARG A 224 -12.59 -6.36 -9.91
CA ARG A 224 -12.52 -7.36 -8.82
C ARG A 224 -11.26 -8.22 -8.90
N VAL A 225 -10.79 -8.54 -10.11
CA VAL A 225 -9.51 -9.25 -10.29
C VAL A 225 -8.34 -8.36 -9.89
N ALA A 226 -8.41 -7.07 -10.18
CA ALA A 226 -7.43 -6.08 -9.75
C ALA A 226 -7.49 -5.82 -8.23
N ALA A 227 -8.69 -5.81 -7.62
CA ALA A 227 -8.90 -5.60 -6.18
C ALA A 227 -8.24 -6.66 -5.28
N TYR A 228 -7.97 -7.85 -5.79
CA TYR A 228 -7.20 -8.86 -5.06
C TYR A 228 -5.73 -8.45 -4.81
N ARG A 229 -5.27 -7.38 -5.47
CA ARG A 229 -3.93 -6.79 -5.34
C ARG A 229 -3.91 -5.53 -4.44
N ASP A 230 -5.02 -5.21 -3.81
CA ASP A 230 -5.38 -3.92 -3.16
C ASP A 230 -4.51 -3.45 -1.97
N VAL A 231 -3.47 -4.14 -1.59
CA VAL A 231 -2.64 -3.75 -0.43
C VAL A 231 -1.62 -2.65 -0.79
N PHE A 232 -1.37 -2.39 -2.09
CA PHE A 232 -0.26 -1.53 -2.54
C PHE A 232 -0.59 -0.63 -3.75
N HIS A 233 -1.84 -0.30 -3.99
CA HIS A 233 -2.24 0.47 -5.19
C HIS A 233 -2.23 1.98 -4.96
N LEU A 234 -1.84 2.73 -5.98
CA LEU A 234 -1.85 4.20 -6.01
C LEU A 234 -3.27 4.78 -5.80
N LEU A 235 -4.29 4.10 -6.33
CA LEU A 235 -5.70 4.40 -6.10
C LEU A 235 -6.47 3.11 -5.79
N PRO A 236 -7.36 3.12 -4.78
CA PRO A 236 -8.20 1.97 -4.49
C PRO A 236 -9.23 1.75 -5.60
N VAL A 237 -9.46 0.48 -5.93
CA VAL A 237 -10.60 0.06 -6.72
C VAL A 237 -11.77 -0.13 -5.75
N GLY A 238 -12.73 0.80 -5.77
CA GLY A 238 -13.86 0.82 -4.83
C GLY A 238 -13.64 1.68 -3.58
N GLU A 239 -14.60 1.70 -2.65
CA GLU A 239 -14.51 2.40 -1.37
C GLU A 239 -13.65 1.60 -0.37
N SER A 240 -12.35 1.48 -0.60
CA SER A 240 -11.47 0.89 0.40
C SER A 240 -11.16 1.93 1.49
N GLY A 241 -11.36 1.57 2.75
CA GLY A 241 -11.06 2.46 3.88
C GLY A 241 -9.58 2.75 4.10
N THR A 242 -8.68 2.22 3.24
CA THR A 242 -7.23 2.31 3.37
C THR A 242 -6.63 3.57 2.76
N HIS A 243 -7.30 4.19 1.78
CA HIS A 243 -6.83 5.43 1.15
C HIS A 243 -7.69 6.63 1.52
N PRO A 244 -7.12 7.86 1.55
CA PRO A 244 -7.91 9.07 1.69
C PRO A 244 -8.79 9.27 0.45
N PRO A 245 -9.95 9.95 0.57
CA PRO A 245 -10.74 10.34 -0.59
C PRO A 245 -9.89 11.10 -1.60
N LEU A 246 -10.00 10.73 -2.89
CA LEU A 246 -9.24 11.32 -3.99
C LEU A 246 -9.34 12.84 -4.00
N ALA A 247 -10.55 13.38 -3.80
CA ALA A 247 -10.79 14.83 -3.75
C ALA A 247 -9.92 15.52 -2.67
N LYS A 248 -9.77 14.89 -1.50
CA LYS A 248 -8.94 15.41 -0.40
C LYS A 248 -7.45 15.40 -0.74
N ARG A 249 -6.96 14.36 -1.44
CA ARG A 249 -5.57 14.28 -1.92
C ARG A 249 -5.30 15.40 -2.92
N ILE A 250 -6.17 15.55 -3.92
CA ILE A 250 -6.05 16.57 -4.96
C ILE A 250 -6.06 17.99 -4.35
N GLU A 251 -7.04 18.30 -3.50
CA GLU A 251 -7.14 19.62 -2.84
C GLU A 251 -5.88 19.95 -2.02
N ARG A 252 -5.30 18.94 -1.35
CA ARG A 252 -4.07 19.13 -0.58
C ARG A 252 -2.86 19.41 -1.48
N LEU A 253 -2.74 18.71 -2.60
CA LEU A 253 -1.68 18.93 -3.59
C LEU A 253 -1.79 20.31 -4.23
N GLU A 254 -2.99 20.75 -4.58
CA GLU A 254 -3.23 22.09 -5.13
C GLU A 254 -2.87 23.18 -4.13
N ARG A 255 -3.23 23.01 -2.86
CA ARG A 255 -2.81 23.94 -1.79
C ARG A 255 -1.29 23.97 -1.61
N LEU A 256 -0.63 22.82 -1.76
CA LEU A 256 0.82 22.73 -1.67
C LEU A 256 1.48 23.46 -2.85
N GLU A 257 0.96 23.31 -4.07
CA GLU A 257 1.42 24.04 -5.26
C GLU A 257 1.34 25.56 -5.07
N GLN A 258 0.19 26.05 -4.57
CA GLN A 258 0.00 27.47 -4.28
C GLN A 258 1.03 28.01 -3.26
N ARG A 259 1.29 27.25 -2.19
CA ARG A 259 2.29 27.63 -1.17
C ARG A 259 3.70 27.64 -1.76
N MET A 260 4.07 26.65 -2.56
CA MET A 260 5.39 26.59 -3.19
C MET A 260 5.56 27.72 -4.20
N HIS A 261 4.51 28.04 -4.95
CA HIS A 261 4.52 29.19 -5.88
C HIS A 261 4.69 30.52 -5.14
N ALA A 262 3.93 30.75 -4.08
CA ALA A 262 4.05 31.94 -3.24
C ALA A 262 5.45 32.08 -2.62
N ALA A 263 6.03 30.99 -2.12
CA ALA A 263 7.37 30.99 -1.55
C ALA A 263 8.45 31.32 -2.59
N ARG A 264 8.31 30.88 -3.85
CA ARG A 264 9.24 31.23 -4.93
C ARG A 264 9.18 32.71 -5.28
N LEU A 265 7.99 33.32 -5.28
CA LEU A 265 7.79 34.74 -5.55
C LEU A 265 8.35 35.66 -4.45
N THR A 266 8.43 35.18 -3.21
CA THR A 266 8.98 35.96 -2.08
C THR A 266 10.48 35.78 -1.89
N ALA A 267 11.10 34.77 -2.54
CA ALA A 267 12.52 34.47 -2.45
C ALA A 267 13.35 35.02 -3.62
N GLY A 268 12.71 35.56 -4.67
CA GLY A 268 13.31 36.22 -5.83
C GLY A 268 13.07 37.71 -5.80
#